data_78a0696c2cd603e93de2ed1c8e73c8a2
#
_entry.id   78a0696c2cd603e93de2ed1c8e73c8a2
#
_cell.length_a   1.000
_cell.length_b   1.000
_cell.length_c   1.000
_cell.angle_alpha   90.00
_cell.angle_beta   90.00
_cell.angle_gamma   90.00
#
_symmetry.space_group_name_H-M   'P 1'
#
loop_
_entity.id
_entity.type
_entity.pdbx_description
1 polymer ?
#
loop_
_entity_poly.entity_id
_entity_poly.type
_entity_poly.pdbx_seq_one_letter_code
_entity_poly.pdbx_strand_id
1 'polypeptide(L)'
;GSYLSHLYASSKARRHQLGGLAVRVIEYRVQPSGETFRLLTTLLDPNFAPAAQLAALYPQRWEHEGVYDELKTHLRGGAHVVLRSKTAELVRQEFFGLMLAHHAVRSLMLEASQHDALDPDRLSFTHSVHVVRRKLAHPPVFSPSATRPAPPAASG
;
A
#
# COMPACT_ATOMS: atom_id res chain seq x y z
N GLY A 1 19.68 -19.22 2.03
CA GLY A 1 21.06 -18.74 2.27
C GLY A 1 21.31 -17.41 1.60
N SER A 2 22.51 -16.82 1.84
CA SER A 2 22.92 -15.60 1.14
C SER A 2 24.41 -15.65 0.77
N TYR A 3 24.77 -14.98 -0.32
CA TYR A 3 26.14 -14.89 -0.83
C TYR A 3 26.41 -13.54 -1.48
N LEU A 4 27.67 -13.15 -1.59
CA LEU A 4 28.09 -11.91 -2.25
C LEU A 4 28.28 -12.12 -3.75
N SER A 5 27.90 -11.11 -4.53
CA SER A 5 28.01 -11.09 -5.98
C SER A 5 28.26 -9.66 -6.48
N HIS A 6 28.37 -9.48 -7.80
CA HIS A 6 28.52 -8.18 -8.43
C HIS A 6 27.51 -8.03 -9.57
N LEU A 7 26.86 -6.87 -9.64
CA LEU A 7 26.04 -6.44 -10.77
C LEU A 7 26.87 -5.56 -11.69
N TYR A 8 26.81 -5.83 -12.98
CA TYR A 8 27.51 -5.07 -14.02
C TYR A 8 26.51 -4.46 -14.99
N ALA A 9 26.77 -3.23 -15.43
CA ALA A 9 25.90 -2.49 -16.34
C ALA A 9 25.74 -3.17 -17.73
N SER A 10 26.69 -4.01 -18.12
CA SER A 10 26.64 -4.76 -19.38
C SER A 10 27.47 -6.03 -19.33
N SER A 11 27.22 -6.95 -20.28
CA SER A 11 28.03 -8.16 -20.45
C SER A 11 29.51 -7.84 -20.75
N LYS A 12 29.79 -6.73 -21.42
CA LYS A 12 31.15 -6.25 -21.69
C LYS A 12 31.80 -5.77 -20.40
N ALA A 13 31.11 -4.98 -19.57
CA ALA A 13 31.61 -4.53 -18.28
C ALA A 13 31.89 -5.73 -17.35
N ARG A 14 31.03 -6.75 -17.36
CA ARG A 14 31.23 -7.99 -16.60
C ARG A 14 32.49 -8.73 -17.05
N ARG A 15 32.69 -8.86 -18.38
CA ARG A 15 33.86 -9.58 -18.92
C ARG A 15 35.18 -8.91 -18.56
N HIS A 16 35.19 -7.58 -18.46
CA HIS A 16 36.37 -6.80 -18.11
C HIS A 16 36.40 -6.40 -16.62
N GLN A 17 35.43 -6.84 -15.80
CA GLN A 17 35.29 -6.53 -14.38
C GLN A 17 35.30 -5.02 -14.07
N LEU A 18 34.72 -4.21 -14.98
CA LEU A 18 34.70 -2.75 -14.88
C LEU A 18 33.41 -2.28 -14.20
N GLY A 19 33.52 -1.51 -13.11
CA GLY A 19 32.43 -0.81 -12.48
C GLY A 19 31.32 -1.71 -11.90
N GLY A 20 31.67 -2.89 -11.38
CA GLY A 20 30.71 -3.78 -10.74
C GLY A 20 30.21 -3.23 -9.40
N LEU A 21 28.90 -3.20 -9.20
CA LEU A 21 28.27 -2.90 -7.91
C LEU A 21 28.25 -4.19 -7.08
N ALA A 22 28.91 -4.17 -5.90
CA ALA A 22 28.83 -5.27 -4.96
C ALA A 22 27.40 -5.40 -4.40
N VAL A 23 26.85 -6.61 -4.46
CA VAL A 23 25.53 -6.93 -3.93
C VAL A 23 25.56 -8.24 -3.16
N ARG A 24 24.65 -8.36 -2.21
CA ARG A 24 24.35 -9.62 -1.55
C ARG A 24 23.07 -10.19 -2.14
N VAL A 25 23.12 -11.45 -2.54
CA VAL A 25 22.00 -12.22 -3.04
C VAL A 25 21.46 -13.09 -1.91
N ILE A 26 20.16 -12.97 -1.63
CA ILE A 26 19.45 -13.75 -0.63
C ILE A 26 18.46 -14.66 -1.36
N GLU A 27 18.62 -15.97 -1.20
CA GLU A 27 17.68 -16.96 -1.73
C GLU A 27 16.77 -17.46 -0.61
N TYR A 28 15.44 -17.35 -0.84
CA TYR A 28 14.43 -17.84 0.09
C TYR A 28 13.27 -18.47 -0.67
N ARG A 29 12.50 -19.30 0.04
CA ARG A 29 11.31 -19.96 -0.52
C ARG A 29 10.06 -19.42 0.16
N VAL A 30 9.02 -19.18 -0.63
CA VAL A 30 7.70 -18.77 -0.12
C VAL A 30 6.83 -20.00 0.05
N GLN A 31 6.26 -20.17 1.24
CA GLN A 31 5.28 -21.20 1.51
C GLN A 31 3.87 -20.62 1.26
N PRO A 32 2.90 -21.40 0.74
CA PRO A 32 2.97 -22.83 0.41
C PRO A 32 3.43 -23.17 -1.02
N SER A 33 3.68 -22.16 -1.88
CA SER A 33 3.98 -22.39 -3.31
C SER A 33 5.30 -23.14 -3.54
N GLY A 34 6.23 -23.07 -2.58
CA GLY A 34 7.57 -23.63 -2.73
C GLY A 34 8.46 -22.88 -3.71
N GLU A 35 7.98 -21.76 -4.26
CA GLU A 35 8.69 -20.94 -5.24
C GLU A 35 9.93 -20.28 -4.63
N THR A 36 11.05 -20.31 -5.37
CA THR A 36 12.31 -19.74 -4.91
C THR A 36 12.46 -18.33 -5.45
N PHE A 37 12.61 -17.37 -4.54
CA PHE A 37 12.87 -15.97 -4.84
C PHE A 37 14.33 -15.61 -4.58
N ARG A 38 14.84 -14.65 -5.36
CA ARG A 38 16.16 -14.04 -5.18
C ARG A 38 16.00 -12.55 -4.93
N LEU A 39 16.37 -12.13 -3.73
CA LEU A 39 16.44 -10.73 -3.35
C LEU A 39 17.89 -10.24 -3.47
N LEU A 40 18.08 -9.13 -4.19
CA LEU A 40 19.37 -8.45 -4.28
C LEU A 40 19.35 -7.21 -3.39
N THR A 41 20.41 -7.04 -2.62
CA THR A 41 20.55 -5.90 -1.71
C THR A 41 21.98 -5.37 -1.70
N THR A 42 22.14 -4.07 -1.46
CA THR A 42 23.42 -3.43 -1.19
C THR A 42 23.82 -3.49 0.28
N LEU A 43 22.96 -4.03 1.16
CA LEU A 43 23.25 -4.30 2.56
C LEU A 43 24.10 -5.57 2.65
N LEU A 44 25.41 -5.40 2.58
CA LEU A 44 26.36 -6.51 2.42
C LEU A 44 26.59 -7.29 3.72
N ASP A 45 26.56 -6.60 4.88
CA ASP A 45 26.81 -7.21 6.19
C ASP A 45 25.59 -8.02 6.66
N PRO A 46 25.73 -9.36 6.81
CA PRO A 46 24.65 -10.22 7.28
C PRO A 46 24.28 -10.00 8.76
N ASN A 47 25.17 -9.44 9.57
CA ASN A 47 24.89 -9.16 10.98
C ASN A 47 24.04 -7.89 11.12
N PHE A 48 24.30 -6.88 10.29
CA PHE A 48 23.51 -5.65 10.23
C PHE A 48 22.14 -5.89 9.61
N ALA A 49 22.06 -6.69 8.55
CA ALA A 49 20.83 -6.98 7.81
C ALA A 49 20.65 -8.49 7.60
N PRO A 50 20.12 -9.22 8.61
CA PRO A 50 19.91 -10.65 8.52
C PRO A 50 19.02 -11.04 7.32
N ALA A 51 19.39 -12.10 6.60
CA ALA A 51 18.69 -12.54 5.39
C ALA A 51 17.21 -12.86 5.64
N ALA A 52 16.88 -13.45 6.79
CA ALA A 52 15.52 -13.78 7.18
C ALA A 52 14.66 -12.53 7.38
N GLN A 53 15.22 -11.46 7.98
CA GLN A 53 14.51 -10.20 8.17
C GLN A 53 14.25 -9.50 6.84
N LEU A 54 15.23 -9.48 5.93
CA LEU A 54 15.05 -8.88 4.60
C LEU A 54 14.04 -9.68 3.77
N ALA A 55 14.04 -11.01 3.85
CA ALA A 55 13.06 -11.86 3.18
C ALA A 55 11.63 -11.66 3.72
N ALA A 56 11.47 -11.40 5.03
CA ALA A 56 10.18 -11.10 5.65
C ALA A 56 9.68 -9.67 5.34
N LEU A 57 10.62 -8.72 5.22
CA LEU A 57 10.29 -7.31 4.94
C LEU A 57 9.92 -7.09 3.46
N TYR A 58 10.57 -7.80 2.54
CA TYR A 58 10.41 -7.54 1.10
C TYR A 58 8.97 -7.69 0.57
N PRO A 59 8.16 -8.69 1.00
CA PRO A 59 6.76 -8.79 0.60
C PRO A 59 5.91 -7.57 0.98
N GLN A 60 6.22 -6.87 2.07
CA GLN A 60 5.49 -5.65 2.49
C GLN A 60 5.60 -4.51 1.47
N ARG A 61 6.59 -4.56 0.56
CA ARG A 61 6.68 -3.63 -0.58
C ARG A 61 5.45 -3.70 -1.49
N TRP A 62 4.81 -4.86 -1.60
CA TRP A 62 3.61 -5.04 -2.41
C TRP A 62 2.41 -4.25 -1.89
N GLU A 63 2.38 -3.94 -0.60
CA GLU A 63 1.35 -3.09 -0.01
C GLU A 63 1.37 -1.69 -0.64
N HIS A 64 2.55 -1.13 -0.90
CA HIS A 64 2.69 0.16 -1.58
C HIS A 64 2.19 0.09 -3.03
N GLU A 65 2.47 -0.99 -3.74
CA GLU A 65 1.97 -1.19 -5.11
C GLU A 65 0.44 -1.33 -5.11
N GLY A 66 -0.12 -2.04 -4.12
CA GLY A 66 -1.56 -2.12 -3.88
C GLY A 66 -2.19 -0.75 -3.66
N VAL A 67 -1.61 0.09 -2.80
CA VAL A 67 -2.08 1.46 -2.57
C VAL A 67 -2.03 2.30 -3.85
N TYR A 68 -0.98 2.18 -4.65
CA TYR A 68 -0.90 2.88 -5.95
C TYR A 68 -1.99 2.42 -6.92
N ASP A 69 -2.27 1.13 -6.98
CA ASP A 69 -3.34 0.60 -7.82
C ASP A 69 -4.72 1.06 -7.33
N GLU A 70 -4.97 1.02 -6.03
CA GLU A 70 -6.20 1.54 -5.43
C GLU A 70 -6.44 3.01 -5.77
N LEU A 71 -5.40 3.84 -5.67
CA LEU A 71 -5.48 5.26 -6.01
C LEU A 71 -5.69 5.50 -7.51
N LYS A 72 -4.92 4.84 -8.36
CA LYS A 72 -4.93 5.08 -9.81
C LYS A 72 -6.13 4.43 -10.49
N THR A 73 -6.43 3.20 -10.14
CA THR A 73 -7.38 2.37 -10.86
C THR A 73 -8.78 2.46 -10.25
N HIS A 74 -8.87 2.30 -8.94
CA HIS A 74 -10.17 2.16 -8.28
C HIS A 74 -10.76 3.48 -7.80
N LEU A 75 -9.96 4.36 -7.23
CA LEU A 75 -10.46 5.61 -6.68
C LEU A 75 -10.56 6.71 -7.75
N ARG A 76 -9.53 6.89 -8.56
CA ARG A 76 -9.50 7.89 -9.63
C ARG A 76 -10.38 7.51 -10.84
N GLY A 77 -10.60 6.23 -11.07
CA GLY A 77 -11.46 5.72 -12.14
C GLY A 77 -10.72 5.19 -13.37
N GLY A 78 -9.44 4.84 -13.21
CA GLY A 78 -8.64 4.16 -14.23
C GLY A 78 -7.44 4.96 -14.75
N ALA A 79 -6.60 4.28 -15.52
CA ALA A 79 -5.32 4.81 -16.01
C ALA A 79 -5.49 6.02 -16.96
N HIS A 80 -6.65 6.14 -17.61
CA HIS A 80 -6.95 7.23 -18.55
C HIS A 80 -7.40 8.53 -17.86
N VAL A 81 -7.75 8.47 -16.58
CA VAL A 81 -8.18 9.65 -15.84
C VAL A 81 -6.97 10.41 -15.35
N VAL A 82 -6.75 11.60 -15.89
CA VAL A 82 -5.72 12.53 -15.45
C VAL A 82 -6.27 13.52 -14.43
N LEU A 83 -5.41 14.10 -13.61
CA LEU A 83 -5.79 15.20 -12.75
C LEU A 83 -6.27 16.38 -13.61
N ARG A 84 -7.39 16.98 -13.24
CA ARG A 84 -8.04 18.05 -14.03
C ARG A 84 -7.37 19.41 -13.82
N SER A 85 -6.69 19.56 -12.71
CA SER A 85 -6.05 20.81 -12.29
C SER A 85 -4.88 21.16 -13.20
N LYS A 86 -4.76 22.45 -13.51
CA LYS A 86 -3.71 22.98 -14.42
C LYS A 86 -2.63 23.78 -13.70
N THR A 87 -2.82 24.15 -12.44
CA THR A 87 -1.83 24.85 -11.62
C THR A 87 -1.21 23.91 -10.59
N ALA A 88 0.04 24.14 -10.23
CA ALA A 88 0.74 23.30 -9.26
C ALA A 88 0.00 23.19 -7.92
N GLU A 89 -0.58 24.29 -7.45
CA GLU A 89 -1.33 24.31 -6.19
C GLU A 89 -2.61 23.47 -6.26
N LEU A 90 -3.39 23.64 -7.32
CA LEU A 90 -4.61 22.84 -7.50
C LEU A 90 -4.31 21.36 -7.72
N VAL A 91 -3.20 21.00 -8.40
CA VAL A 91 -2.74 19.62 -8.52
C VAL A 91 -2.44 19.01 -7.15
N ARG A 92 -1.78 19.77 -6.27
CA ARG A 92 -1.53 19.33 -4.88
C ARG A 92 -2.83 19.10 -4.11
N GLN A 93 -3.78 20.03 -4.21
CA GLN A 93 -5.09 19.91 -3.54
C GLN A 93 -5.85 18.68 -4.05
N GLU A 94 -5.88 18.47 -5.36
CA GLU A 94 -6.53 17.31 -5.97
C GLU A 94 -5.86 16.00 -5.53
N PHE A 95 -4.53 15.96 -5.47
CA PHE A 95 -3.77 14.82 -4.99
C PHE A 95 -4.05 14.53 -3.50
N PHE A 96 -4.00 15.54 -2.63
CA PHE A 96 -4.32 15.36 -1.21
C PHE A 96 -5.78 14.99 -0.98
N GLY A 97 -6.70 15.53 -1.78
CA GLY A 97 -8.11 15.11 -1.76
C GLY A 97 -8.27 13.62 -2.09
N LEU A 98 -7.52 13.13 -3.07
CA LEU A 98 -7.48 11.71 -3.42
C LEU A 98 -6.92 10.84 -2.28
N MET A 99 -5.84 11.29 -1.63
CA MET A 99 -5.24 10.60 -0.47
C MET A 99 -6.20 10.56 0.72
N LEU A 100 -6.91 11.66 1.01
CA LEU A 100 -7.91 11.71 2.07
C LEU A 100 -9.09 10.77 1.79
N ALA A 101 -9.57 10.73 0.55
CA ALA A 101 -10.63 9.80 0.16
C ALA A 101 -10.19 8.34 0.30
N HIS A 102 -8.96 8.01 -0.10
CA HIS A 102 -8.38 6.69 0.10
C HIS A 102 -8.33 6.32 1.58
N HIS A 103 -7.79 7.22 2.41
CA HIS A 103 -7.71 7.02 3.86
C HIS A 103 -9.09 6.81 4.48
N ALA A 104 -10.10 7.60 4.10
CA ALA A 104 -11.45 7.45 4.61
C ALA A 104 -12.06 6.08 4.27
N VAL A 105 -11.88 5.59 3.02
CA VAL A 105 -12.36 4.25 2.64
C VAL A 105 -11.65 3.17 3.43
N ARG A 106 -10.33 3.25 3.59
CA ARG A 106 -9.54 2.28 4.37
C ARG A 106 -9.93 2.30 5.86
N SER A 107 -10.20 3.48 6.43
CA SER A 107 -10.70 3.60 7.81
C SER A 107 -12.05 2.93 8.01
N LEU A 108 -12.99 3.12 7.06
CA LEU A 108 -14.28 2.44 7.09
C LEU A 108 -14.15 0.91 6.94
N MET A 109 -13.22 0.44 6.11
CA MET A 109 -12.93 -0.99 5.98
C MET A 109 -12.38 -1.57 7.29
N LEU A 110 -11.46 -0.86 7.94
CA LEU A 110 -10.91 -1.26 9.24
C LEU A 110 -12.00 -1.31 10.30
N GLU A 111 -12.85 -0.30 10.41
CA GLU A 111 -13.97 -0.26 11.35
C GLU A 111 -14.94 -1.43 11.12
N ALA A 112 -15.31 -1.69 9.85
CA ALA A 112 -16.16 -2.82 9.49
C ALA A 112 -15.51 -4.17 9.84
N SER A 113 -14.21 -4.32 9.62
CA SER A 113 -13.48 -5.56 9.94
C SER A 113 -13.42 -5.81 11.45
N GLN A 114 -13.25 -4.76 12.26
CA GLN A 114 -13.24 -4.85 13.70
C GLN A 114 -14.62 -5.23 14.27
N HIS A 115 -15.69 -4.72 13.67
CA HIS A 115 -17.05 -5.06 14.08
C HIS A 115 -17.36 -6.54 13.89
N ASP A 116 -16.90 -7.13 12.78
CA ASP A 116 -17.21 -8.51 12.42
C ASP A 116 -16.05 -9.49 12.73
N ALA A 117 -15.00 -9.04 13.45
CA ALA A 117 -13.79 -9.80 13.76
C ALA A 117 -13.15 -10.46 12.51
N LEU A 118 -13.18 -9.75 11.39
CA LEU A 118 -12.60 -10.17 10.11
C LEU A 118 -11.19 -9.58 9.93
N ASP A 119 -10.38 -10.27 9.12
CA ASP A 119 -9.10 -9.72 8.66
C ASP A 119 -9.38 -8.58 7.66
N PRO A 120 -8.88 -7.34 7.88
CA PRO A 120 -9.05 -6.22 6.97
C PRO A 120 -8.60 -6.49 5.53
N ASP A 121 -7.57 -7.33 5.36
CA ASP A 121 -7.01 -7.67 4.05
C ASP A 121 -7.93 -8.57 3.22
N ARG A 122 -8.95 -9.16 3.83
CA ARG A 122 -10.00 -9.92 3.14
C ARG A 122 -11.10 -9.03 2.55
N LEU A 123 -11.15 -7.74 2.92
CA LEU A 123 -12.13 -6.81 2.40
C LEU A 123 -11.66 -6.23 1.06
N SER A 124 -12.55 -6.24 0.06
CA SER A 124 -12.24 -5.68 -1.25
C SER A 124 -12.36 -4.15 -1.22
N PHE A 125 -11.24 -3.45 -1.48
CA PHE A 125 -11.23 -1.99 -1.60
C PHE A 125 -12.18 -1.49 -2.68
N THR A 126 -12.18 -2.11 -3.86
CA THR A 126 -13.08 -1.77 -4.97
C THR A 126 -14.54 -1.86 -4.55
N HIS A 127 -14.92 -2.95 -3.87
CA HIS A 127 -16.28 -3.12 -3.37
C HIS A 127 -16.64 -2.01 -2.37
N SER A 128 -15.75 -1.70 -1.44
CA SER A 128 -15.93 -0.66 -0.43
C SER A 128 -16.13 0.71 -1.06
N VAL A 129 -15.34 1.07 -2.08
CA VAL A 129 -15.53 2.31 -2.88
C VAL A 129 -16.92 2.35 -3.51
N HIS A 130 -17.39 1.25 -4.09
CA HIS A 130 -18.73 1.18 -4.68
C HIS A 130 -19.84 1.33 -3.64
N VAL A 131 -19.69 0.74 -2.46
CA VAL A 131 -20.64 0.89 -1.34
C VAL A 131 -20.69 2.34 -0.88
N VAL A 132 -19.54 2.96 -0.63
CA VAL A 132 -19.44 4.37 -0.22
C VAL A 132 -20.07 5.28 -1.26
N ARG A 133 -19.76 5.14 -2.55
CA ARG A 133 -20.35 5.95 -3.62
C ARG A 133 -21.87 5.83 -3.67
N ARG A 134 -22.43 4.63 -3.53
CA ARG A 134 -23.90 4.44 -3.47
C ARG A 134 -24.53 5.12 -2.27
N LYS A 135 -23.88 5.05 -1.10
CA LYS A 135 -24.37 5.68 0.13
C LYS A 135 -24.30 7.21 0.07
N LEU A 136 -23.23 7.77 -0.49
CA LEU A 136 -23.10 9.22 -0.71
C LEU A 136 -24.15 9.79 -1.67
N ALA A 137 -24.62 9.00 -2.64
CA ALA A 137 -25.68 9.41 -3.55
C ALA A 137 -27.07 9.51 -2.88
N HIS A 138 -27.23 9.02 -1.63
CA HIS A 138 -28.47 9.05 -0.87
C HIS A 138 -28.34 9.98 0.34
N PRO A 139 -28.79 11.26 0.25
CA PRO A 139 -28.56 12.32 1.25
C PRO A 139 -28.95 12.02 2.71
N PRO A 140 -29.96 11.15 3.03
CA PRO A 140 -30.42 11.01 4.41
C PRO A 140 -29.41 10.39 5.39
N VAL A 141 -28.39 9.70 4.89
CA VAL A 141 -27.45 8.95 5.75
C VAL A 141 -26.38 9.85 6.38
N PHE A 142 -26.15 11.04 5.84
CA PHE A 142 -25.17 12.00 6.33
C PHE A 142 -25.79 13.30 6.86
N SER A 143 -27.08 13.29 7.21
CA SER A 143 -27.72 14.44 7.85
C SER A 143 -27.09 14.65 9.24
N PRO A 144 -26.54 15.82 9.55
CA PRO A 144 -25.92 16.09 10.87
C PRO A 144 -26.93 16.17 12.02
N SER A 145 -28.20 15.88 11.78
CA SER A 145 -29.29 15.90 12.77
C SER A 145 -29.54 14.57 13.49
N ALA A 146 -28.63 13.62 13.47
CA ALA A 146 -28.63 12.52 14.47
C ALA A 146 -28.26 13.13 15.82
N THR A 147 -29.27 13.61 16.50
CA THR A 147 -29.22 14.23 17.83
C THR A 147 -28.43 13.36 18.80
N ARG A 148 -27.29 13.87 19.22
CA ARG A 148 -26.55 13.30 20.35
C ARG A 148 -27.52 13.18 21.52
N PRO A 149 -27.70 12.00 22.10
CA PRO A 149 -28.58 11.88 23.29
C PRO A 149 -28.05 12.83 24.36
N ALA A 150 -28.96 13.61 24.94
CA ALA A 150 -28.63 14.51 26.04
C ALA A 150 -28.01 13.71 27.20
N PRO A 151 -26.97 14.24 27.88
CA PRO A 151 -26.43 13.59 29.05
C PRO A 151 -27.53 13.46 30.11
N PRO A 152 -27.55 12.35 30.89
CA PRO A 152 -28.53 12.18 31.95
C PRO A 152 -28.41 13.34 32.95
N ALA A 153 -29.56 13.92 33.30
CA ALA A 153 -29.63 14.97 34.30
C ALA A 153 -29.03 14.45 35.61
N ALA A 154 -28.07 15.20 36.15
CA ALA A 154 -27.55 14.94 37.48
C ALA A 154 -28.68 15.12 38.46
N SER A 155 -29.15 14.00 39.06
CA SER A 155 -30.05 14.02 40.21
C SER A 155 -29.28 14.50 41.43
N GLY A 156 -29.67 15.65 41.93
CA GLY A 156 -29.24 16.21 43.21
C GLY A 156 -29.71 15.39 44.40
#